data_28a2ee53744a497cc40e300f28be2fdf
#
_entry.id   28a2ee53744a497cc40e300f28be2fdf
#
_cell.length_a   1.000
_cell.length_b   1.000
_cell.length_c   1.000
_cell.angle_alpha   90.00
_cell.angle_beta   90.00
_cell.angle_gamma   90.00
#
_symmetry.space_group_name_H-M   'P 1'
#
loop_
_entity.id
_entity.type
_entity.pdbx_description
1 polymer ?
#
loop_
_entity_poly.entity_id
_entity_poly.type
_entity_poly.pdbx_seq_one_letter_code
_entity_poly.pdbx_strand_id
1 'polypeptide(L)'
;MKKLLITFVCSVLLLAQPAAAKSFTQKVRDATAILYSQSASGGMRMHCTATVFEAHDRDTRKGYLLATAAHCVAVDDLITSKVKVSGASFFVSFDNEEKQVFHPVHVEGAGFQSRGDDFAVLHAFTDEEWEVLELGDASTLEPMDEVLNVSAPAGLGLQVMRGEIALVRINRPVKTWGLNWQSAMLVNLGSGPGSSGSAVVSIDQEKIVGFIVGGVGGNPTTVVLTVNRFALFVQAARMQMYAWW
;
A
#
# COMPACT_ATOMS: atom_id res chain seq x y z
N MET A 1 -60.08 -49.80 14.30
CA MET A 1 -59.34 -48.66 14.88
C MET A 1 -58.04 -48.44 14.06
N LYS A 2 -58.04 -47.45 13.14
CA LYS A 2 -56.86 -47.13 12.30
C LYS A 2 -56.02 -46.03 13.03
N LYS A 3 -54.81 -46.37 13.38
CA LYS A 3 -53.84 -45.38 13.97
C LYS A 3 -53.22 -44.51 12.84
N LEU A 4 -53.59 -43.24 12.87
CA LEU A 4 -53.04 -42.24 11.96
C LEU A 4 -51.60 -41.83 12.48
N LEU A 5 -50.56 -42.15 11.71
CA LEU A 5 -49.17 -41.77 12.02
C LEU A 5 -48.91 -40.42 11.37
N ILE A 6 -48.87 -39.34 12.17
CA ILE A 6 -48.53 -38.00 11.69
C ILE A 6 -47.01 -37.87 11.74
N THR A 7 -46.39 -37.91 10.56
CA THR A 7 -44.95 -37.65 10.41
C THR A 7 -44.72 -36.14 10.35
N PHE A 8 -44.11 -35.58 11.40
CA PHE A 8 -43.73 -34.18 11.46
C PHE A 8 -42.41 -34.01 10.70
N VAL A 9 -42.45 -33.48 9.48
CA VAL A 9 -41.26 -33.12 8.71
C VAL A 9 -40.81 -31.75 9.20
N CYS A 10 -39.78 -31.74 10.06
CA CYS A 10 -39.13 -30.52 10.49
C CYS A 10 -38.21 -30.04 9.37
N SER A 11 -38.70 -29.14 8.51
CA SER A 11 -37.88 -28.45 7.50
C SER A 11 -36.97 -27.43 8.21
N VAL A 12 -35.72 -27.81 8.47
CA VAL A 12 -34.70 -26.88 8.92
C VAL A 12 -34.34 -25.98 7.73
N LEU A 13 -34.97 -24.81 7.67
CA LEU A 13 -34.49 -23.71 6.81
C LEU A 13 -33.12 -23.25 7.34
N LEU A 14 -32.06 -23.76 6.74
CA LEU A 14 -30.74 -23.17 6.85
C LEU A 14 -30.80 -21.80 6.17
N LEU A 15 -31.15 -20.77 6.93
CA LEU A 15 -30.95 -19.38 6.52
C LEU A 15 -29.45 -19.21 6.36
N ALA A 16 -28.96 -19.18 5.12
CA ALA A 16 -27.60 -18.72 4.84
C ALA A 16 -27.46 -17.32 5.41
N GLN A 17 -26.74 -17.18 6.51
CA GLN A 17 -26.42 -15.86 7.05
C GLN A 17 -25.62 -15.13 5.98
N PRO A 18 -26.02 -13.90 5.60
CA PRO A 18 -25.21 -13.11 4.71
C PRO A 18 -23.82 -12.95 5.35
N ALA A 19 -22.77 -13.22 4.57
CA ALA A 19 -21.40 -12.99 5.03
C ALA A 19 -21.33 -11.55 5.54
N ALA A 20 -20.90 -11.37 6.80
CA ALA A 20 -20.75 -10.04 7.37
C ALA A 20 -19.80 -9.23 6.51
N ALA A 21 -20.18 -8.01 6.13
CA ALA A 21 -19.30 -7.12 5.38
C ALA A 21 -17.99 -6.91 6.16
N LYS A 22 -16.86 -6.96 5.46
CA LYS A 22 -15.54 -6.68 6.06
C LYS A 22 -15.55 -5.30 6.71
N SER A 23 -14.95 -5.16 7.89
CA SER A 23 -14.70 -3.83 8.48
C SER A 23 -13.73 -3.05 7.61
N PHE A 24 -13.77 -1.72 7.69
CA PHE A 24 -12.83 -0.87 6.95
C PHE A 24 -11.36 -1.21 7.28
N THR A 25 -11.05 -1.40 8.56
CA THR A 25 -9.72 -1.83 9.00
C THR A 25 -9.30 -3.16 8.34
N GLN A 26 -10.22 -4.11 8.20
CA GLN A 26 -9.93 -5.38 7.54
C GLN A 26 -9.67 -5.19 6.04
N LYS A 27 -10.42 -4.33 5.36
CA LYS A 27 -10.15 -3.98 3.95
C LYS A 27 -8.77 -3.39 3.77
N VAL A 28 -8.37 -2.44 4.66
CA VAL A 28 -7.03 -1.84 4.60
C VAL A 28 -5.95 -2.89 4.81
N ARG A 29 -6.14 -3.83 5.74
CA ARG A 29 -5.21 -4.93 5.99
C ARG A 29 -5.10 -5.86 4.77
N ASP A 30 -6.23 -6.27 4.20
CA ASP A 30 -6.29 -7.19 3.06
C ASP A 30 -5.71 -6.58 1.76
N ALA A 31 -5.73 -5.24 1.64
CA ALA A 31 -5.08 -4.52 0.53
C ALA A 31 -3.60 -4.23 0.76
N THR A 32 -3.05 -4.57 1.93
CA THR A 32 -1.67 -4.27 2.30
C THR A 32 -0.82 -5.53 2.28
N ALA A 33 0.32 -5.47 1.61
CA ALA A 33 1.28 -6.56 1.47
C ALA A 33 2.66 -6.16 2.00
N ILE A 34 3.41 -7.13 2.48
CA ILE A 34 4.82 -6.97 2.81
C ILE A 34 5.63 -7.14 1.53
N LEU A 35 6.54 -6.20 1.27
CA LEU A 35 7.42 -6.22 0.10
C LEU A 35 8.75 -6.90 0.46
N TYR A 36 9.13 -7.87 -0.33
CA TYR A 36 10.37 -8.63 -0.21
C TYR A 36 11.28 -8.41 -1.42
N SER A 37 12.57 -8.43 -1.19
CA SER A 37 13.58 -8.53 -2.25
C SER A 37 14.28 -9.89 -2.16
N GLN A 38 14.57 -10.49 -3.30
CA GLN A 38 15.36 -11.71 -3.38
C GLN A 38 16.81 -11.39 -3.72
N SER A 39 17.73 -11.87 -2.92
CA SER A 39 19.17 -11.77 -3.20
C SER A 39 19.58 -12.73 -4.32
N ALA A 40 20.75 -12.48 -4.92
CA ALA A 40 21.34 -13.38 -5.92
C ALA A 40 21.58 -14.81 -5.39
N SER A 41 21.71 -15.01 -4.07
CA SER A 41 21.81 -16.30 -3.42
C SER A 41 20.44 -16.97 -3.15
N GLY A 42 19.34 -16.36 -3.57
CA GLY A 42 17.97 -16.87 -3.41
C GLY A 42 17.31 -16.54 -2.06
N GLY A 43 18.04 -15.91 -1.12
CA GLY A 43 17.47 -15.52 0.18
C GLY A 43 16.45 -14.39 0.05
N MET A 44 15.27 -14.57 0.66
CA MET A 44 14.23 -13.54 0.74
C MET A 44 14.50 -12.61 1.92
N ARG A 45 14.43 -11.32 1.69
CA ARG A 45 14.57 -10.29 2.72
C ARG A 45 13.36 -9.37 2.69
N MET A 46 12.66 -9.27 3.80
CA MET A 46 11.65 -8.24 4.00
C MET A 46 12.29 -6.86 3.88
N HIS A 47 11.60 -5.96 3.21
CA HIS A 47 12.20 -4.68 2.84
C HIS A 47 11.31 -3.49 3.19
N CYS A 48 10.05 -3.52 2.73
CA CYS A 48 9.10 -2.44 2.83
C CYS A 48 7.66 -2.98 2.91
N THR A 49 6.72 -2.09 2.78
CA THR A 49 5.29 -2.39 2.63
C THR A 49 4.81 -1.88 1.28
N ALA A 50 3.81 -2.53 0.70
CA ALA A 50 3.12 -2.10 -0.51
C ALA A 50 1.61 -2.14 -0.31
N THR A 51 0.86 -1.31 -1.04
CA THR A 51 -0.60 -1.26 -0.94
C THR A 51 -1.22 -1.34 -2.33
N VAL A 52 -2.20 -2.22 -2.51
CA VAL A 52 -2.98 -2.37 -3.74
C VAL A 52 -3.92 -1.19 -3.90
N PHE A 53 -3.81 -0.44 -5.00
CA PHE A 53 -4.63 0.74 -5.25
C PHE A 53 -5.44 0.68 -6.55
N GLU A 54 -5.18 -0.31 -7.39
CA GLU A 54 -5.90 -0.46 -8.66
C GLU A 54 -5.89 -1.93 -9.10
N ALA A 55 -6.98 -2.37 -9.70
CA ALA A 55 -7.09 -3.65 -10.39
C ALA A 55 -7.53 -3.43 -11.82
N HIS A 56 -7.09 -4.29 -12.73
CA HIS A 56 -7.49 -4.31 -14.13
C HIS A 56 -7.46 -5.73 -14.67
N ASP A 57 -8.32 -6.01 -15.60
CA ASP A 57 -8.34 -7.29 -16.29
C ASP A 57 -7.37 -7.28 -17.48
N ARG A 58 -6.57 -8.32 -17.61
CA ARG A 58 -5.73 -8.54 -18.77
C ARG A 58 -5.87 -9.99 -19.20
N ASP A 59 -6.53 -10.20 -20.33
CA ASP A 59 -6.82 -11.53 -20.90
C ASP A 59 -7.54 -12.43 -19.88
N THR A 60 -6.86 -13.47 -19.39
CA THR A 60 -7.41 -14.44 -18.42
C THR A 60 -6.95 -14.24 -17.00
N ARG A 61 -6.13 -13.21 -16.71
CA ARG A 61 -5.57 -12.94 -15.38
C ARG A 61 -5.96 -11.55 -14.89
N LYS A 62 -6.10 -11.42 -13.57
CA LYS A 62 -6.21 -10.12 -12.92
C LYS A 62 -4.84 -9.50 -12.77
N GLY A 63 -4.72 -8.25 -13.19
CA GLY A 63 -3.57 -7.39 -12.94
C GLY A 63 -3.85 -6.46 -11.78
N TYR A 64 -2.85 -6.24 -10.93
CA TYR A 64 -2.95 -5.33 -9.79
C TYR A 64 -1.80 -4.35 -9.79
N LEU A 65 -2.09 -3.09 -9.55
CA LEU A 65 -1.08 -2.07 -9.29
C LEU A 65 -0.97 -1.83 -7.79
N LEU A 66 0.27 -1.88 -7.32
CA LEU A 66 0.59 -1.59 -5.92
C LEU A 66 1.50 -0.37 -5.86
N ALA A 67 1.27 0.47 -4.86
CA ALA A 67 2.15 1.57 -4.52
C ALA A 67 3.15 1.15 -3.43
N THR A 68 4.39 1.63 -3.54
CA THR A 68 5.41 1.55 -2.50
C THR A 68 6.30 2.79 -2.56
N ALA A 69 7.26 2.94 -1.65
CA ALA A 69 8.25 4.01 -1.74
C ALA A 69 9.34 3.66 -2.77
N ALA A 70 9.83 4.68 -3.50
CA ALA A 70 10.84 4.46 -4.53
C ALA A 70 12.16 3.92 -3.94
N HIS A 71 12.57 4.40 -2.75
CA HIS A 71 13.79 3.92 -2.10
C HIS A 71 13.76 2.43 -1.73
N CYS A 72 12.58 1.79 -1.79
CA CYS A 72 12.43 0.35 -1.59
C CYS A 72 12.88 -0.47 -2.80
N VAL A 73 12.81 0.09 -4.00
CA VAL A 73 13.02 -0.66 -5.25
C VAL A 73 14.00 0.00 -6.21
N ALA A 74 14.39 1.24 -5.95
CA ALA A 74 15.24 2.04 -6.83
C ALA A 74 16.17 2.95 -6.05
N VAL A 75 17.18 3.48 -6.73
CA VAL A 75 18.11 4.51 -6.22
C VAL A 75 18.24 5.63 -7.25
N ASP A 76 18.45 6.86 -6.77
CA ASP A 76 18.75 8.00 -7.62
C ASP A 76 20.21 7.90 -8.11
N ASP A 77 20.39 7.89 -9.42
CA ASP A 77 21.69 8.16 -10.01
C ASP A 77 21.83 9.67 -10.23
N LEU A 78 22.46 10.32 -9.26
CA LEU A 78 22.64 11.78 -9.27
C LEU A 78 23.56 12.28 -10.40
N ILE A 79 24.42 11.41 -10.93
CA ILE A 79 25.33 11.75 -12.03
C ILE A 79 24.58 11.84 -13.34
N THR A 80 23.76 10.83 -13.63
CA THR A 80 22.96 10.78 -14.88
C THR A 80 21.61 11.46 -14.75
N SER A 81 21.22 11.92 -13.54
CA SER A 81 19.88 12.42 -13.21
C SER A 81 18.76 11.46 -13.58
N LYS A 82 19.00 10.14 -13.42
CA LYS A 82 18.06 9.06 -13.71
C LYS A 82 17.76 8.26 -12.46
N VAL A 83 16.59 7.67 -12.43
CA VAL A 83 16.24 6.65 -11.45
C VAL A 83 16.74 5.31 -11.97
N LYS A 84 17.48 4.58 -11.12
CA LYS A 84 17.96 3.24 -11.42
C LYS A 84 17.19 2.24 -10.57
N VAL A 85 16.33 1.46 -11.22
CA VAL A 85 15.65 0.34 -10.56
C VAL A 85 16.67 -0.71 -10.14
N SER A 86 16.50 -1.26 -8.96
CA SER A 86 17.35 -2.35 -8.44
C SER A 86 17.27 -3.56 -9.37
N GLY A 87 18.41 -4.25 -9.55
CA GLY A 87 18.46 -5.53 -10.27
C GLY A 87 17.92 -6.72 -9.45
N ALA A 88 17.39 -6.50 -8.25
CA ALA A 88 16.79 -7.54 -7.43
C ALA A 88 15.40 -7.96 -7.98
N SER A 89 15.01 -9.21 -7.74
CA SER A 89 13.63 -9.65 -7.93
C SER A 89 12.81 -9.25 -6.71
N PHE A 90 11.60 -8.74 -6.94
CA PHE A 90 10.70 -8.32 -5.88
C PHE A 90 9.47 -9.21 -5.81
N PHE A 91 8.97 -9.39 -4.59
CA PHE A 91 7.79 -10.20 -4.28
C PHE A 91 6.96 -9.50 -3.22
N VAL A 92 5.64 -9.71 -3.27
CA VAL A 92 4.73 -9.31 -2.19
C VAL A 92 4.12 -10.54 -1.55
N SER A 93 3.79 -10.43 -0.26
CA SER A 93 3.08 -11.46 0.49
C SER A 93 2.07 -10.79 1.41
N PHE A 94 0.86 -11.34 1.46
CA PHE A 94 -0.23 -10.87 2.31
C PHE A 94 -0.27 -11.68 3.60
N ASP A 95 -0.55 -11.00 4.72
CA ASP A 95 -0.53 -11.60 6.07
C ASP A 95 -1.83 -12.36 6.40
N ASN A 96 -2.79 -12.35 5.49
CA ASN A 96 -4.07 -13.06 5.59
C ASN A 96 -4.00 -14.52 5.08
N GLU A 97 -2.87 -14.95 4.59
CA GLU A 97 -2.67 -16.29 4.03
C GLU A 97 -2.27 -17.28 5.12
N GLU A 98 -2.90 -18.46 5.15
CA GLU A 98 -2.54 -19.55 6.07
C GLU A 98 -1.09 -20.04 5.85
N LYS A 99 -0.59 -19.90 4.64
CA LYS A 99 0.81 -20.12 4.25
C LYS A 99 1.32 -18.89 3.57
N GLN A 100 2.53 -18.46 3.94
CA GLN A 100 3.18 -17.34 3.28
C GLN A 100 3.41 -17.66 1.80
N VAL A 101 2.65 -16.99 0.92
CA VAL A 101 2.79 -17.08 -0.53
C VAL A 101 3.51 -15.83 -1.02
N PHE A 102 4.46 -16.00 -1.94
CA PHE A 102 5.24 -14.92 -2.52
C PHE A 102 4.80 -14.70 -3.97
N HIS A 103 4.13 -13.59 -4.21
CA HIS A 103 3.69 -13.18 -5.54
C HIS A 103 4.76 -12.29 -6.19
N PRO A 104 5.30 -12.66 -7.36
CA PRO A 104 6.29 -11.84 -8.05
C PRO A 104 5.68 -10.53 -8.52
N VAL A 105 6.43 -9.44 -8.41
CA VAL A 105 6.03 -8.12 -8.88
C VAL A 105 7.09 -7.51 -9.78
N HIS A 106 6.65 -6.69 -10.75
CA HIS A 106 7.50 -5.90 -11.62
C HIS A 106 7.45 -4.43 -11.20
N VAL A 107 8.57 -3.73 -11.28
CA VAL A 107 8.61 -2.29 -11.07
C VAL A 107 8.25 -1.59 -12.38
N GLU A 108 7.05 -1.01 -12.45
CA GLU A 108 6.56 -0.27 -13.62
C GLU A 108 7.14 1.14 -13.69
N GLY A 109 7.39 1.74 -12.54
CA GLY A 109 7.98 3.06 -12.45
C GLY A 109 8.42 3.40 -11.05
N ALA A 110 9.46 4.22 -10.95
CA ALA A 110 9.95 4.77 -9.70
C ALA A 110 10.30 6.24 -9.87
N GLY A 111 9.93 7.05 -8.88
CA GLY A 111 10.17 8.48 -8.88
C GLY A 111 11.57 8.84 -8.41
N PHE A 112 11.94 10.10 -8.63
CA PHE A 112 13.25 10.64 -8.25
C PHE A 112 13.19 11.16 -6.80
N GLN A 113 13.74 10.39 -5.87
CA GLN A 113 13.63 10.62 -4.41
C GLN A 113 14.18 11.98 -3.99
N SER A 114 15.35 12.36 -4.50
CA SER A 114 15.96 13.65 -4.18
C SER A 114 15.17 14.87 -4.71
N ARG A 115 14.22 14.65 -5.60
CA ARG A 115 13.24 15.65 -6.06
C ARG A 115 11.92 15.59 -5.30
N GLY A 116 11.79 14.64 -4.37
CA GLY A 116 10.61 14.47 -3.52
C GLY A 116 9.54 13.56 -4.13
N ASP A 117 9.88 12.77 -5.16
CA ASP A 117 8.99 11.78 -5.77
C ASP A 117 9.40 10.38 -5.32
N ASP A 118 9.39 10.16 -4.00
CA ASP A 118 9.71 8.86 -3.40
C ASP A 118 8.54 7.88 -3.50
N PHE A 119 8.06 7.66 -4.73
CA PHE A 119 7.00 6.72 -5.07
C PHE A 119 7.50 5.68 -6.07
N ALA A 120 6.98 4.46 -5.96
CA ALA A 120 7.09 3.47 -7.00
C ALA A 120 5.75 2.77 -7.23
N VAL A 121 5.51 2.36 -8.46
CA VAL A 121 4.39 1.52 -8.86
C VAL A 121 4.92 0.14 -9.19
N LEU A 122 4.34 -0.86 -8.56
CA LEU A 122 4.58 -2.27 -8.81
C LEU A 122 3.37 -2.86 -9.52
N HIS A 123 3.62 -3.87 -10.34
CA HIS A 123 2.60 -4.59 -11.07
C HIS A 123 2.70 -6.09 -10.79
N ALA A 124 1.59 -6.69 -10.44
CA ALA A 124 1.46 -8.13 -10.24
C ALA A 124 0.34 -8.71 -11.11
N PHE A 125 0.50 -9.97 -11.52
CA PHE A 125 -0.54 -10.77 -12.14
C PHE A 125 -0.80 -12.00 -11.28
N THR A 126 -2.07 -12.25 -10.96
CA THR A 126 -2.48 -13.39 -10.15
C THR A 126 -3.88 -13.85 -10.53
N ASP A 127 -4.21 -15.11 -10.21
CA ASP A 127 -5.57 -15.63 -10.31
C ASP A 127 -6.37 -15.40 -9.01
N GLU A 128 -5.73 -14.86 -7.97
CA GLU A 128 -6.37 -14.54 -6.69
C GLU A 128 -7.04 -13.17 -6.72
N GLU A 129 -8.08 -13.01 -5.90
CA GLU A 129 -8.73 -11.72 -5.69
C GLU A 129 -8.09 -10.97 -4.54
N TRP A 130 -7.47 -9.82 -4.85
CA TRP A 130 -6.92 -8.93 -3.87
C TRP A 130 -7.85 -7.75 -3.59
N GLU A 131 -7.89 -7.30 -2.34
CA GLU A 131 -8.62 -6.10 -1.96
C GLU A 131 -7.93 -4.87 -2.56
N VAL A 132 -8.70 -3.87 -2.96
CA VAL A 132 -8.22 -2.63 -3.57
C VAL A 132 -8.68 -1.44 -2.74
N LEU A 133 -7.77 -0.53 -2.43
CA LEU A 133 -8.09 0.74 -1.78
C LEU A 133 -8.06 1.88 -2.80
N GLU A 134 -9.13 2.64 -2.87
CA GLU A 134 -9.22 3.78 -3.77
C GLU A 134 -8.32 4.93 -3.31
N LEU A 135 -7.84 5.71 -4.29
CA LEU A 135 -7.16 6.96 -4.05
C LEU A 135 -8.18 8.04 -3.65
N GLY A 136 -7.90 8.74 -2.55
CA GLY A 136 -8.71 9.84 -2.04
C GLY A 136 -8.19 11.21 -2.47
N ASP A 137 -8.47 12.21 -1.63
CA ASP A 137 -8.03 13.58 -1.85
C ASP A 137 -7.40 14.16 -0.56
N ALA A 138 -6.09 14.36 -0.58
CA ALA A 138 -5.38 14.93 0.55
C ALA A 138 -5.56 16.46 0.66
N SER A 139 -6.15 17.14 -0.34
CA SER A 139 -6.35 18.58 -0.30
C SER A 139 -7.50 19.02 0.63
N THR A 140 -8.35 18.08 1.01
CA THR A 140 -9.49 18.32 1.91
C THR A 140 -9.15 18.03 3.39
N LEU A 141 -7.94 17.53 3.67
CA LEU A 141 -7.53 17.18 5.02
C LEU A 141 -7.17 18.42 5.86
N GLU A 142 -7.47 18.32 7.15
CA GLU A 142 -7.13 19.30 8.15
C GLU A 142 -6.24 18.67 9.26
N PRO A 143 -5.49 19.50 10.02
CA PRO A 143 -4.84 19.01 11.23
C PRO A 143 -5.86 18.38 12.18
N MET A 144 -5.49 17.27 12.82
CA MET A 144 -6.30 16.43 13.72
C MET A 144 -7.26 15.46 13.02
N ASP A 145 -7.37 15.46 11.68
CA ASP A 145 -8.10 14.39 10.98
C ASP A 145 -7.51 13.04 11.29
N GLU A 146 -8.36 12.07 11.59
CA GLU A 146 -7.95 10.71 11.94
C GLU A 146 -7.55 9.89 10.72
N VAL A 147 -6.47 9.15 10.86
CA VAL A 147 -5.95 8.26 9.82
C VAL A 147 -5.65 6.87 10.36
N LEU A 148 -5.69 5.90 9.45
CA LEU A 148 -5.31 4.51 9.66
C LEU A 148 -4.12 4.16 8.78
N ASN A 149 -3.21 3.34 9.31
CA ASN A 149 -2.13 2.73 8.55
C ASN A 149 -2.03 1.24 8.88
N VAL A 150 -1.74 0.45 7.87
CA VAL A 150 -1.32 -0.95 8.04
C VAL A 150 0.05 -1.09 7.41
N SER A 151 1.03 -1.53 8.18
CA SER A 151 2.41 -1.71 7.69
C SER A 151 3.16 -2.76 8.50
N ALA A 152 4.35 -3.13 8.05
CA ALA A 152 5.19 -4.15 8.68
C ALA A 152 6.46 -3.55 9.31
N PRO A 153 6.35 -2.71 10.37
CA PRO A 153 7.52 -2.10 11.01
C PRO A 153 8.42 -3.19 11.61
N ALA A 154 9.72 -3.03 11.41
CA ALA A 154 10.78 -3.93 11.90
C ALA A 154 10.61 -5.42 11.50
N GLY A 155 9.77 -5.73 10.52
CA GLY A 155 9.57 -7.10 10.08
C GLY A 155 8.68 -7.97 10.97
N LEU A 156 7.92 -7.36 11.85
CA LEU A 156 7.10 -8.07 12.84
C LEU A 156 5.69 -8.45 12.31
N GLY A 157 5.50 -8.51 10.99
CA GLY A 157 4.19 -8.71 10.36
C GLY A 157 3.38 -7.41 10.25
N LEU A 158 2.20 -7.50 9.62
CA LEU A 158 1.34 -6.34 9.43
C LEU A 158 0.69 -5.89 10.75
N GLN A 159 0.96 -4.65 11.12
CA GLN A 159 0.40 -3.98 12.30
C GLN A 159 -0.57 -2.89 11.88
N VAL A 160 -1.66 -2.77 12.62
CA VAL A 160 -2.66 -1.71 12.44
C VAL A 160 -2.33 -0.57 13.39
N MET A 161 -2.20 0.63 12.86
CA MET A 161 -1.89 1.84 13.62
C MET A 161 -2.90 2.93 13.30
N ARG A 162 -3.37 3.64 14.33
CA ARG A 162 -4.19 4.86 14.19
C ARG A 162 -3.35 6.06 14.56
N GLY A 163 -3.62 7.16 13.90
CA GLY A 163 -2.96 8.42 14.14
C GLY A 163 -3.79 9.59 13.65
N GLU A 164 -3.19 10.75 13.63
CA GLU A 164 -3.83 12.00 13.21
C GLU A 164 -2.89 12.84 12.37
N ILE A 165 -3.45 13.69 11.52
CA ILE A 165 -2.69 14.64 10.73
C ILE A 165 -2.09 15.70 11.67
N ALA A 166 -0.77 15.79 11.73
CA ALA A 166 -0.07 16.83 12.49
C ALA A 166 0.15 18.10 11.66
N LEU A 167 0.40 17.93 10.35
CA LEU A 167 0.61 19.03 9.41
C LEU A 167 0.27 18.56 7.98
N VAL A 168 -0.67 19.22 7.35
CA VAL A 168 -1.12 18.86 5.99
C VAL A 168 -0.07 19.09 4.92
N ARG A 169 0.84 20.04 5.10
CA ARG A 169 1.89 20.36 4.12
C ARG A 169 3.11 21.02 4.73
N ILE A 170 4.27 20.50 4.43
CA ILE A 170 5.55 21.16 4.73
C ILE A 170 5.76 22.30 3.72
N ASN A 171 5.75 23.56 4.19
CA ASN A 171 5.81 24.75 3.35
C ASN A 171 7.24 25.20 3.01
N ARG A 172 8.26 24.48 3.45
CA ARG A 172 9.67 24.78 3.20
C ARG A 172 10.43 23.52 2.78
N PRO A 173 11.49 23.65 1.97
CA PRO A 173 12.32 22.51 1.66
C PRO A 173 12.93 21.91 2.93
N VAL A 174 12.70 20.64 3.17
CA VAL A 174 13.37 19.86 4.20
C VAL A 174 14.14 18.77 3.49
N LYS A 175 15.46 18.80 3.62
CA LYS A 175 16.34 17.79 3.07
C LYS A 175 16.99 17.01 4.21
N THR A 176 16.65 15.75 4.31
CA THR A 176 17.26 14.84 5.29
C THR A 176 17.59 13.55 4.58
N TRP A 177 18.78 13.04 4.79
CA TRP A 177 19.29 11.81 4.16
C TRP A 177 19.19 11.79 2.61
N GLY A 178 19.37 12.96 1.96
CA GLY A 178 19.27 13.08 0.50
C GLY A 178 17.87 13.17 -0.06
N LEU A 179 16.83 13.01 0.77
CA LEU A 179 15.43 13.09 0.37
C LEU A 179 14.93 14.55 0.47
N ASN A 180 14.02 14.91 -0.43
CA ASN A 180 13.34 16.20 -0.43
C ASN A 180 11.87 16.01 -0.02
N TRP A 181 11.52 16.48 1.17
CA TRP A 181 10.16 16.34 1.73
C TRP A 181 9.29 17.58 1.55
N GLN A 182 9.65 18.47 0.63
CA GLN A 182 8.80 19.61 0.32
C GLN A 182 7.41 19.13 -0.14
N SER A 183 6.38 19.71 0.45
CA SER A 183 4.97 19.35 0.22
C SER A 183 4.56 17.96 0.78
N ALA A 184 5.38 17.36 1.62
CA ALA A 184 4.94 16.20 2.38
C ALA A 184 3.99 16.61 3.51
N MET A 185 3.18 15.68 3.93
CA MET A 185 2.33 15.75 5.12
C MET A 185 3.08 15.13 6.31
N LEU A 186 2.82 15.63 7.52
CA LEU A 186 3.28 15.02 8.76
C LEU A 186 2.11 14.40 9.49
N VAL A 187 2.29 13.18 9.96
CA VAL A 187 1.27 12.41 10.66
C VAL A 187 1.84 11.91 11.99
N ASN A 188 1.10 12.07 13.07
CA ASN A 188 1.41 11.44 14.35
C ASN A 188 0.99 9.97 14.28
N LEU A 189 1.91 9.14 13.84
CA LEU A 189 1.69 7.73 13.58
C LEU A 189 2.98 6.97 13.86
N GLY A 190 2.91 5.91 14.62
CA GLY A 190 4.07 5.05 14.86
C GLY A 190 4.53 4.39 13.56
N SER A 191 5.72 4.74 13.07
CA SER A 191 6.31 4.10 11.91
C SER A 191 7.76 3.71 12.20
N GLY A 192 8.29 2.77 11.44
CA GLY A 192 9.66 2.30 11.57
C GLY A 192 10.19 1.73 10.25
N PRO A 193 11.44 1.27 10.21
CA PRO A 193 11.98 0.55 9.06
C PRO A 193 11.04 -0.60 8.68
N GLY A 194 10.67 -0.67 7.41
CA GLY A 194 9.66 -1.61 6.90
C GLY A 194 8.27 -1.00 6.68
N SER A 195 7.92 0.13 7.33
CA SER A 195 6.66 0.84 7.08
C SER A 195 6.68 1.65 5.77
N SER A 196 7.85 1.90 5.18
CA SER A 196 7.99 2.65 3.92
C SER A 196 7.12 2.04 2.82
N GLY A 197 6.37 2.89 2.10
CA GLY A 197 5.48 2.52 1.01
C GLY A 197 4.07 2.13 1.44
N SER A 198 3.78 1.94 2.73
CA SER A 198 2.42 1.68 3.20
C SER A 198 1.51 2.90 3.02
N ALA A 199 0.23 2.65 2.73
CA ALA A 199 -0.76 3.68 2.63
C ALA A 199 -1.13 4.28 3.99
N VAL A 200 -1.31 5.59 4.02
CA VAL A 200 -2.07 6.30 5.06
C VAL A 200 -3.46 6.54 4.52
N VAL A 201 -4.47 6.09 5.25
CA VAL A 201 -5.87 6.09 4.82
C VAL A 201 -6.66 7.00 5.74
N SER A 202 -7.41 7.95 5.17
CA SER A 202 -8.35 8.78 5.93
C SER A 202 -9.51 7.92 6.42
N ILE A 203 -9.85 8.03 7.70
CA ILE A 203 -10.98 7.30 8.28
C ILE A 203 -12.29 7.83 7.72
N ASP A 204 -12.41 9.15 7.54
CA ASP A 204 -13.63 9.78 7.04
C ASP A 204 -13.89 9.53 5.55
N GLN A 205 -12.82 9.53 4.73
CA GLN A 205 -12.95 9.26 3.29
C GLN A 205 -13.00 7.77 2.97
N GLU A 206 -12.52 6.91 3.86
CA GLU A 206 -12.22 5.48 3.62
C GLU A 206 -11.32 5.25 2.39
N LYS A 207 -10.38 6.19 2.11
CA LYS A 207 -9.52 6.21 0.92
C LYS A 207 -8.08 6.55 1.27
N ILE A 208 -7.16 6.17 0.39
CA ILE A 208 -5.73 6.49 0.52
C ILE A 208 -5.53 7.99 0.38
N VAL A 209 -4.88 8.62 1.37
CA VAL A 209 -4.53 10.05 1.35
C VAL A 209 -3.03 10.29 1.24
N GLY A 210 -2.21 9.26 1.36
CA GLY A 210 -0.77 9.34 1.15
C GLY A 210 -0.04 8.04 1.42
N PHE A 211 1.29 8.08 1.28
CA PHE A 211 2.19 6.93 1.48
C PHE A 211 3.36 7.30 2.37
N ILE A 212 3.70 6.42 3.31
CA ILE A 212 4.83 6.60 4.22
C ILE A 212 6.14 6.51 3.46
N VAL A 213 7.00 7.52 3.64
CA VAL A 213 8.35 7.55 3.06
C VAL A 213 9.46 7.73 4.08
N GLY A 214 9.11 8.02 5.33
CA GLY A 214 10.10 8.17 6.39
C GLY A 214 9.52 8.60 7.72
N GLY A 215 10.38 8.82 8.69
CA GLY A 215 10.03 9.32 10.01
C GLY A 215 10.99 10.41 10.47
N VAL A 216 10.56 11.21 11.43
CA VAL A 216 11.41 12.20 12.10
C VAL A 216 12.07 11.52 13.28
N GLY A 217 13.41 11.37 13.24
CA GLY A 217 14.16 10.64 14.27
C GLY A 217 13.88 11.14 15.69
N GLY A 218 13.59 10.19 16.60
CA GLY A 218 13.28 10.48 17.99
C GLY A 218 11.87 11.04 18.26
N ASN A 219 11.01 11.14 17.24
CA ASN A 219 9.65 11.64 17.32
C ASN A 219 8.69 10.62 16.68
N PRO A 220 7.48 10.39 17.21
CA PRO A 220 6.48 9.54 16.56
C PRO A 220 5.92 10.10 15.23
N THR A 221 6.42 11.25 14.79
CA THR A 221 5.97 11.89 13.55
C THR A 221 6.52 11.19 12.32
N THR A 222 5.60 10.81 11.45
CA THR A 222 5.85 10.13 10.19
C THR A 222 5.74 11.10 9.02
N VAL A 223 6.61 10.97 8.03
CA VAL A 223 6.59 11.75 6.79
C VAL A 223 5.82 10.96 5.73
N VAL A 224 4.80 11.62 5.17
CA VAL A 224 3.86 11.03 4.23
C VAL A 224 3.82 11.89 2.97
N LEU A 225 4.07 11.29 1.81
CA LEU A 225 3.82 11.95 0.53
C LEU A 225 2.33 11.82 0.17
N THR A 226 1.73 12.93 -0.25
CA THR A 226 0.29 12.99 -0.49
C THR A 226 -0.15 12.20 -1.72
N VAL A 227 -1.35 11.66 -1.67
CA VAL A 227 -1.97 10.91 -2.77
C VAL A 227 -2.14 11.76 -4.03
N ASN A 228 -2.41 13.05 -3.91
CA ASN A 228 -2.53 13.96 -5.05
C ASN A 228 -1.23 14.03 -5.86
N ARG A 229 -0.08 14.02 -5.18
CA ARG A 229 1.23 13.96 -5.83
C ARG A 229 1.48 12.59 -6.47
N PHE A 230 1.11 11.52 -5.79
CA PHE A 230 1.19 10.16 -6.33
C PHE A 230 0.34 9.99 -7.58
N ALA A 231 -0.89 10.50 -7.61
CA ALA A 231 -1.77 10.44 -8.78
C ALA A 231 -1.15 11.12 -10.00
N LEU A 232 -0.50 12.28 -9.82
CA LEU A 232 0.24 12.95 -10.90
C LEU A 232 1.43 12.11 -11.39
N PHE A 233 2.14 11.47 -10.48
CA PHE A 233 3.24 10.55 -10.82
C PHE A 233 2.74 9.35 -11.65
N VAL A 234 1.65 8.70 -11.22
CA VAL A 234 1.04 7.57 -11.95
C VAL A 234 0.58 8.00 -13.34
N GLN A 235 -0.07 9.18 -13.45
CA GLN A 235 -0.50 9.71 -14.73
C GLN A 235 0.68 9.96 -15.68
N ALA A 236 1.78 10.54 -15.18
CA ALA A 236 2.97 10.78 -15.97
C ALA A 236 3.64 9.44 -16.42
N ALA A 237 3.72 8.45 -15.52
CA ALA A 237 4.22 7.13 -15.85
C ALA A 237 3.40 6.44 -16.94
N ARG A 238 2.05 6.52 -16.86
CA ARG A 238 1.15 5.98 -17.89
C ARG A 238 1.35 6.65 -19.25
N MET A 239 1.47 7.98 -19.30
CA MET A 239 1.72 8.68 -20.55
C MET A 239 3.02 8.25 -21.21
N GLN A 240 4.07 7.95 -20.44
CA GLN A 240 5.32 7.40 -20.97
C GLN A 240 5.16 5.98 -21.48
N MET A 241 4.39 5.12 -20.80
CA MET A 241 4.11 3.76 -21.26
C MET A 241 3.35 3.75 -22.60
N TYR A 242 2.34 4.61 -22.77
CA TYR A 242 1.59 4.72 -24.05
C TYR A 242 2.41 5.29 -25.20
N ALA A 243 3.54 5.97 -24.93
CA ALA A 243 4.44 6.46 -25.99
C ALA A 243 5.35 5.37 -26.55
N TRP A 244 5.36 4.17 -25.98
CA TRP A 244 6.18 3.02 -26.38
C TRP A 244 5.35 1.87 -27.00
N TRP A 245 4.04 2.03 -27.12
CA TRP A 245 3.09 1.17 -27.83
C TRP A 245 2.48 1.89 -29.03
#